data_60fec0daa815503fd9e30670fa619a09
#
_entry.id   60fec0daa815503fd9e30670fa619a09
#
_cell.length_a   1.000
_cell.length_b   1.000
_cell.length_c   1.000
_cell.angle_alpha   90.00
_cell.angle_beta   90.00
_cell.angle_gamma   90.00
#
_symmetry.space_group_name_H-M   'P 1'
#
loop_
_entity.id
_entity.type
_entity.pdbx_description
1 polymer ?
#
loop_
_entity_poly.entity_id
_entity_poly.type
_entity_poly.pdbx_seq_one_letter_code
_entity_poly.pdbx_strand_id
1 'polypeptide(L)'
;MGFARGAALVLTLAALGLSACGGGAGPAAETAIPLKEQILEPGPLGEREYGNRNAPVTIIEYASLTCPHCRNYHAKVFPKVKSQYVDTGKVRYIIREFPIGRTAGTAAIATRCAPKAKYLPMTEAFLSRQREWVSQEVRPDAIYSVAKSSGMSRAEFDKCLSNQAIIDGLTEVKQRGRKYGVIGTPTLFINGQKLQGAVTFEEVKALIQPQAS
;
A
#
# COMPACT_ATOMS: atom_id res chain seq x y z
N MET A 1 -7.20 -6.17 -94.94
CA MET A 1 -8.44 -6.76 -95.51
C MET A 1 -9.22 -7.41 -94.39
N GLY A 2 -10.47 -7.12 -94.21
CA GLY A 2 -11.43 -7.94 -93.54
C GLY A 2 -11.90 -7.45 -92.18
N PHE A 3 -12.97 -6.74 -92.18
CA PHE A 3 -13.91 -6.36 -91.10
C PHE A 3 -14.59 -7.58 -90.47
N ALA A 4 -14.91 -7.46 -89.18
CA ALA A 4 -16.28 -7.79 -88.75
C ALA A 4 -16.50 -7.33 -87.28
N ARG A 5 -17.59 -6.62 -87.12
CA ARG A 5 -18.22 -6.12 -85.90
C ARG A 5 -18.99 -7.29 -85.24
N GLY A 6 -18.97 -7.31 -83.92
CA GLY A 6 -19.87 -8.19 -83.17
C GLY A 6 -20.20 -7.57 -81.82
N ALA A 7 -21.49 -7.38 -81.62
CA ALA A 7 -22.15 -6.56 -80.64
C ALA A 7 -22.07 -7.07 -79.18
N ALA A 8 -22.25 -6.11 -78.27
CA ALA A 8 -22.38 -6.27 -76.86
C ALA A 8 -23.59 -7.06 -76.37
N LEU A 9 -23.43 -7.84 -75.31
CA LEU A 9 -24.52 -8.22 -74.46
C LEU A 9 -24.12 -8.03 -73.03
N VAL A 10 -24.71 -7.01 -72.43
CA VAL A 10 -24.53 -6.70 -70.99
C VAL A 10 -25.49 -7.58 -70.21
N LEU A 11 -24.96 -8.52 -69.46
CA LEU A 11 -25.73 -9.22 -68.42
C LEU A 11 -25.32 -8.65 -67.02
N THR A 12 -26.24 -7.89 -66.49
CA THR A 12 -26.15 -7.43 -65.06
C THR A 12 -26.59 -8.57 -64.15
N LEU A 13 -25.63 -9.21 -63.47
CA LEU A 13 -25.92 -10.06 -62.30
C LEU A 13 -25.95 -9.22 -61.09
N ALA A 14 -27.09 -9.05 -60.43
CA ALA A 14 -27.27 -8.52 -59.11
C ALA A 14 -26.81 -9.58 -58.10
N ALA A 15 -25.63 -9.36 -57.48
CA ALA A 15 -25.18 -10.15 -56.37
C ALA A 15 -25.79 -9.57 -55.08
N LEU A 16 -26.75 -10.27 -54.47
CA LEU A 16 -27.18 -10.01 -53.09
C LEU A 16 -26.04 -10.39 -52.16
N GLY A 17 -25.31 -9.40 -51.61
CA GLY A 17 -24.36 -9.57 -50.54
C GLY A 17 -25.08 -9.77 -49.22
N LEU A 18 -25.09 -10.99 -48.66
CA LEU A 18 -25.39 -11.20 -47.24
C LEU A 18 -24.24 -10.67 -46.45
N SER A 19 -24.42 -9.48 -45.86
CA SER A 19 -23.54 -8.98 -44.78
C SER A 19 -23.80 -9.77 -43.51
N ALA A 20 -23.01 -10.79 -43.25
CA ALA A 20 -22.94 -11.43 -41.94
C ALA A 20 -22.26 -10.45 -40.95
N CYS A 21 -23.07 -9.77 -40.18
CA CYS A 21 -22.60 -9.07 -38.97
C CYS A 21 -22.10 -10.10 -37.95
N GLY A 22 -20.87 -10.54 -38.09
CA GLY A 22 -20.13 -11.21 -37.02
C GLY A 22 -19.80 -10.21 -35.92
N GLY A 23 -20.74 -10.02 -34.99
CA GLY A 23 -20.47 -9.34 -33.73
C GLY A 23 -19.50 -10.18 -32.89
N GLY A 24 -18.21 -10.03 -33.12
CA GLY A 24 -17.19 -10.46 -32.18
C GLY A 24 -17.37 -9.66 -30.92
N ALA A 25 -17.97 -10.26 -29.87
CA ALA A 25 -17.87 -9.74 -28.53
C ALA A 25 -16.39 -9.75 -28.19
N GLY A 26 -15.72 -8.58 -28.28
CA GLY A 26 -14.40 -8.38 -27.70
C GLY A 26 -14.47 -8.70 -26.20
N PRO A 27 -13.36 -9.13 -25.60
CA PRO A 27 -13.35 -9.39 -24.15
C PRO A 27 -13.93 -8.16 -23.47
N ALA A 28 -14.97 -8.39 -22.63
CA ALA A 28 -15.58 -7.36 -21.84
C ALA A 28 -14.44 -6.60 -21.14
N ALA A 29 -14.36 -5.31 -21.37
CA ALA A 29 -13.38 -4.46 -20.69
C ALA A 29 -13.62 -4.65 -19.19
N GLU A 30 -12.74 -5.40 -18.53
CA GLU A 30 -12.76 -5.61 -17.09
C GLU A 30 -12.70 -4.21 -16.49
N THR A 31 -13.77 -3.82 -15.83
CA THR A 31 -13.90 -2.46 -15.28
C THR A 31 -12.81 -2.30 -14.24
N ALA A 32 -11.74 -1.60 -14.58
CA ALA A 32 -10.59 -1.42 -13.66
C ALA A 32 -11.10 -0.79 -12.37
N ILE A 33 -10.92 -1.51 -11.26
CA ILE A 33 -11.29 -1.02 -9.92
C ILE A 33 -10.54 0.30 -9.67
N PRO A 34 -11.20 1.39 -9.26
CA PRO A 34 -10.54 2.66 -8.99
C PRO A 34 -9.40 2.51 -7.97
N LEU A 35 -8.31 3.25 -8.14
CA LEU A 35 -7.13 3.18 -7.25
C LEU A 35 -7.51 3.33 -5.77
N LYS A 36 -8.50 4.18 -5.47
CA LYS A 36 -9.02 4.37 -4.10
C LYS A 36 -9.54 3.07 -3.51
N GLU A 37 -10.28 2.28 -4.28
CA GLU A 37 -10.84 1.00 -3.83
C GLU A 37 -9.76 -0.07 -3.71
N GLN A 38 -8.88 -0.17 -4.71
CA GLN A 38 -7.77 -1.13 -4.69
C GLN A 38 -6.85 -0.93 -3.48
N ILE A 39 -6.56 0.34 -3.12
CA ILE A 39 -5.67 0.63 -2.00
C ILE A 39 -6.31 0.31 -0.64
N LEU A 40 -7.65 0.25 -0.56
CA LEU A 40 -8.36 -0.11 0.66
C LEU A 40 -8.42 -1.64 0.89
N GLU A 41 -8.11 -2.45 -0.12
CA GLU A 41 -8.06 -3.90 0.05
C GLU A 41 -6.99 -4.31 1.06
N PRO A 42 -7.33 -5.17 2.05
CA PRO A 42 -6.38 -5.65 3.03
C PRO A 42 -5.20 -6.39 2.39
N GLY A 43 -4.03 -6.25 2.97
CA GLY A 43 -2.86 -7.04 2.60
C GLY A 43 -2.93 -8.47 3.16
N PRO A 44 -2.04 -9.38 2.69
CA PRO A 44 -2.04 -10.80 3.07
C PRO A 44 -1.82 -11.04 4.55
N LEU A 45 -1.17 -10.11 5.25
CA LEU A 45 -0.93 -10.19 6.70
C LEU A 45 -2.05 -9.58 7.55
N GLY A 46 -3.17 -9.20 6.93
CA GLY A 46 -4.21 -8.40 7.57
C GLY A 46 -3.74 -6.98 7.92
N GLU A 47 -4.66 -6.14 8.34
CA GLU A 47 -4.35 -4.74 8.61
C GLU A 47 -3.90 -4.49 10.05
N ARG A 48 -2.95 -3.59 10.21
CA ARG A 48 -2.62 -2.94 11.48
C ARG A 48 -3.33 -1.60 11.53
N GLU A 49 -4.56 -1.63 12.04
CA GLU A 49 -5.49 -0.50 12.01
C GLU A 49 -5.81 0.01 13.41
N TYR A 50 -6.09 1.32 13.50
CA TYR A 50 -6.41 2.07 14.71
C TYR A 50 -7.58 3.00 14.45
N GLY A 51 -8.34 3.30 15.49
CA GLY A 51 -9.56 4.10 15.42
C GLY A 51 -10.79 3.29 15.01
N ASN A 52 -11.84 4.00 14.63
CA ASN A 52 -13.10 3.39 14.22
C ASN A 52 -13.00 2.85 12.78
N ARG A 53 -13.26 1.55 12.60
CA ARG A 53 -13.26 0.91 11.27
C ARG A 53 -14.23 1.56 10.28
N ASN A 54 -15.32 2.11 10.79
CA ASN A 54 -16.37 2.78 10.00
C ASN A 54 -16.19 4.32 9.96
N ALA A 55 -15.00 4.82 10.30
CA ALA A 55 -14.71 6.25 10.20
C ALA A 55 -14.87 6.78 8.77
N PRO A 56 -15.36 8.01 8.59
CA PRO A 56 -15.57 8.59 7.26
C PRO A 56 -14.26 8.81 6.48
N VAL A 57 -13.14 8.91 7.18
CA VAL A 57 -11.82 9.09 6.57
C VAL A 57 -10.93 7.89 6.87
N THR A 58 -10.26 7.36 5.83
CA THR A 58 -9.22 6.35 5.99
C THR A 58 -7.86 6.93 5.62
N ILE A 59 -6.89 6.78 6.52
CA ILE A 59 -5.48 7.07 6.26
C ILE A 59 -4.72 5.75 6.20
N ILE A 60 -3.98 5.53 5.11
CA ILE A 60 -3.05 4.41 4.96
C ILE A 60 -1.65 4.99 4.88
N GLU A 61 -0.80 4.65 5.86
CA GLU A 61 0.61 5.02 5.89
C GLU A 61 1.45 3.83 5.44
N TYR A 62 2.27 4.03 4.42
CA TYR A 62 3.40 3.16 4.09
C TYR A 62 4.66 3.68 4.77
N ALA A 63 5.19 2.89 5.71
CA ALA A 63 6.30 3.30 6.58
C ALA A 63 7.49 2.34 6.53
N SER A 64 8.69 2.89 6.73
CA SER A 64 9.90 2.11 6.98
C SER A 64 10.49 2.47 8.34
N LEU A 65 10.80 1.48 9.14
CA LEU A 65 11.33 1.66 10.49
C LEU A 65 12.74 2.30 10.53
N THR A 66 13.48 2.22 9.42
CA THR A 66 14.79 2.87 9.28
C THR A 66 14.71 4.29 8.71
N CYS A 67 13.52 4.73 8.26
CA CYS A 67 13.38 6.02 7.60
C CYS A 67 13.36 7.19 8.61
N PRO A 68 14.26 8.19 8.48
CA PRO A 68 14.25 9.37 9.37
C PRO A 68 12.98 10.23 9.25
N HIS A 69 12.38 10.29 8.06
CA HIS A 69 11.12 11.01 7.85
C HIS A 69 9.95 10.32 8.55
N CYS A 70 9.89 8.98 8.56
CA CYS A 70 8.90 8.23 9.34
C CYS A 70 9.08 8.48 10.84
N ARG A 71 10.32 8.46 11.35
CA ARG A 71 10.60 8.84 12.74
C ARG A 71 10.07 10.24 13.07
N ASN A 72 10.36 11.22 12.22
CA ASN A 72 9.92 12.60 12.44
C ASN A 72 8.40 12.73 12.38
N TYR A 73 7.75 12.03 11.44
CA TYR A 73 6.29 11.98 11.32
C TYR A 73 5.66 11.40 12.59
N HIS A 74 6.13 10.26 13.06
CA HIS A 74 5.62 9.61 14.29
C HIS A 74 5.93 10.40 15.55
N ALA A 75 7.01 11.19 15.58
CA ALA A 75 7.33 12.04 16.73
C ALA A 75 6.51 13.34 16.79
N LYS A 76 6.15 13.93 15.64
CA LYS A 76 5.64 15.32 15.59
C LYS A 76 4.23 15.44 14.99
N VAL A 77 3.84 14.56 14.09
CA VAL A 77 2.59 14.67 13.33
C VAL A 77 1.58 13.61 13.78
N PHE A 78 1.96 12.34 13.78
CA PHE A 78 1.08 11.22 14.11
C PHE A 78 0.41 11.37 15.49
N PRO A 79 1.06 11.84 16.59
CA PRO A 79 0.39 12.02 17.87
C PRO A 79 -0.77 13.02 17.81
N LYS A 80 -0.66 14.07 16.99
CA LYS A 80 -1.73 15.04 16.77
C LYS A 80 -2.86 14.43 15.93
N VAL A 81 -2.52 13.71 14.86
CA VAL A 81 -3.50 13.00 14.03
C VAL A 81 -4.24 11.97 14.89
N LYS A 82 -3.50 11.22 15.71
CA LYS A 82 -4.08 10.21 16.58
C LYS A 82 -5.07 10.82 17.57
N SER A 83 -4.66 11.81 18.36
CA SER A 83 -5.50 12.40 19.42
C SER A 83 -6.69 13.18 18.88
N GLN A 84 -6.54 13.88 17.74
CA GLN A 84 -7.61 14.74 17.22
C GLN A 84 -8.59 14.03 16.29
N TYR A 85 -8.18 12.93 15.64
CA TYR A 85 -8.98 12.29 14.62
C TYR A 85 -9.16 10.78 14.81
N VAL A 86 -8.09 10.04 15.18
CA VAL A 86 -8.19 8.58 15.32
C VAL A 86 -8.94 8.21 16.61
N ASP A 87 -8.52 8.78 17.75
CA ASP A 87 -9.11 8.49 19.06
C ASP A 87 -10.54 9.07 19.18
N THR A 88 -10.89 10.05 18.35
CA THR A 88 -12.24 10.64 18.28
C THR A 88 -13.15 9.92 17.28
N GLY A 89 -12.68 8.85 16.62
CA GLY A 89 -13.46 8.05 15.68
C GLY A 89 -13.67 8.67 14.29
N LYS A 90 -13.04 9.80 13.99
CA LYS A 90 -13.13 10.49 12.69
C LYS A 90 -12.25 9.89 11.62
N VAL A 91 -11.19 9.18 12.01
CA VAL A 91 -10.20 8.56 11.12
C VAL A 91 -9.99 7.10 11.49
N ARG A 92 -10.01 6.23 10.47
CA ARG A 92 -9.43 4.89 10.48
C ARG A 92 -7.99 5.01 10.00
N TYR A 93 -7.02 4.67 10.82
CA TYR A 93 -5.60 4.75 10.50
C TYR A 93 -5.00 3.36 10.32
N ILE A 94 -4.35 3.12 9.18
CA ILE A 94 -3.75 1.83 8.82
C ILE A 94 -2.25 2.05 8.58
N ILE A 95 -1.42 1.21 9.21
CA ILE A 95 0.03 1.18 8.96
C ILE A 95 0.37 -0.04 8.12
N ARG A 96 1.05 0.18 7.00
CA ARG A 96 1.60 -0.85 6.11
C ARG A 96 3.11 -0.73 6.03
N GLU A 97 3.79 -1.81 6.23
CA GLU A 97 5.24 -1.84 6.18
C GLU A 97 5.75 -1.67 4.74
N PHE A 98 6.70 -0.77 4.58
CA PHE A 98 7.44 -0.57 3.33
C PHE A 98 8.94 -0.56 3.62
N PRO A 99 9.52 -1.70 4.03
CA PRO A 99 10.90 -1.75 4.51
C PRO A 99 11.89 -1.36 3.42
N ILE A 100 12.80 -0.44 3.76
CA ILE A 100 13.91 0.00 2.90
C ILE A 100 15.19 -0.63 3.43
N GLY A 101 15.73 -1.60 2.68
CA GLY A 101 16.91 -2.37 3.06
C GLY A 101 16.62 -3.53 4.02
N ARG A 102 17.66 -4.35 4.24
CA ARG A 102 17.56 -5.60 5.02
C ARG A 102 17.30 -5.34 6.51
N THR A 103 17.97 -4.36 7.08
CA THR A 103 17.80 -3.97 8.50
C THR A 103 16.34 -3.56 8.78
N ALA A 104 15.72 -2.76 7.89
CA ALA A 104 14.30 -2.43 8.01
C ALA A 104 13.39 -3.65 7.87
N GLY A 105 13.74 -4.59 6.98
CA GLY A 105 13.01 -5.85 6.80
C GLY A 105 12.99 -6.69 8.06
N THR A 106 14.16 -6.88 8.69
CA THR A 106 14.28 -7.63 9.95
C THR A 106 13.45 -7.03 11.08
N ALA A 107 13.48 -5.69 11.23
CA ALA A 107 12.66 -5.00 12.23
C ALA A 107 11.16 -5.10 11.91
N ALA A 108 10.76 -5.02 10.63
CA ALA A 108 9.37 -5.19 10.21
C ALA A 108 8.84 -6.60 10.50
N ILE A 109 9.66 -7.64 10.31
CA ILE A 109 9.31 -9.02 10.69
C ILE A 109 9.03 -9.06 12.20
N ALA A 110 9.89 -8.51 13.04
CA ALA A 110 9.70 -8.49 14.49
C ALA A 110 8.40 -7.77 14.88
N THR A 111 8.10 -6.60 14.29
CA THR A 111 6.85 -5.87 14.58
C THR A 111 5.61 -6.66 14.14
N ARG A 112 5.66 -7.36 13.01
CA ARG A 112 4.54 -8.20 12.53
C ARG A 112 4.26 -9.41 13.41
N CYS A 113 5.27 -10.00 14.04
CA CYS A 113 5.10 -11.08 15.00
C CYS A 113 4.46 -10.62 16.31
N ALA A 114 4.60 -9.36 16.67
CA ALA A 114 4.00 -8.86 17.89
C ALA A 114 2.47 -9.01 17.87
N PRO A 115 1.83 -9.30 19.02
CA PRO A 115 0.40 -9.21 19.15
C PRO A 115 -0.13 -7.87 18.65
N LYS A 116 -1.33 -7.83 18.05
CA LYS A 116 -1.90 -6.62 17.45
C LYS A 116 -1.84 -5.40 18.39
N ALA A 117 -2.12 -5.60 19.67
CA ALA A 117 -2.05 -4.54 20.69
C ALA A 117 -0.62 -4.01 20.94
N LYS A 118 0.41 -4.80 20.63
CA LYS A 118 1.82 -4.42 20.82
C LYS A 118 2.47 -3.87 19.55
N TYR A 119 1.80 -3.96 18.40
CA TYR A 119 2.37 -3.55 17.13
C TYR A 119 2.72 -2.05 17.09
N LEU A 120 1.80 -1.15 17.43
CA LEU A 120 2.07 0.29 17.43
C LEU A 120 3.12 0.69 18.46
N PRO A 121 3.04 0.27 19.75
CA PRO A 121 4.11 0.55 20.72
C PRO A 121 5.49 0.06 20.25
N MET A 122 5.59 -1.11 19.63
CA MET A 122 6.85 -1.63 19.09
C MET A 122 7.32 -0.82 17.86
N THR A 123 6.42 -0.45 16.97
CA THR A 123 6.71 0.43 15.82
C THR A 123 7.28 1.76 16.28
N GLU A 124 6.66 2.40 17.28
CA GLU A 124 7.12 3.65 17.86
C GLU A 124 8.47 3.50 18.59
N ALA A 125 8.69 2.38 19.29
CA ALA A 125 9.97 2.08 19.92
C ALA A 125 11.09 1.95 18.87
N PHE A 126 10.86 1.24 17.76
CA PHE A 126 11.82 1.16 16.66
C PHE A 126 12.11 2.52 16.02
N LEU A 127 11.07 3.30 15.76
CA LEU A 127 11.24 4.63 15.15
C LEU A 127 11.99 5.60 16.06
N SER A 128 11.63 5.68 17.34
CA SER A 128 12.24 6.61 18.28
C SER A 128 13.69 6.25 18.60
N ARG A 129 14.04 4.97 18.60
CA ARG A 129 15.36 4.45 18.96
C ARG A 129 16.24 4.11 17.76
N GLN A 130 15.98 4.68 16.58
CA GLN A 130 16.75 4.40 15.34
C GLN A 130 18.27 4.46 15.52
N ARG A 131 18.79 5.38 16.32
CA ARG A 131 20.23 5.55 16.55
C ARG A 131 20.88 4.32 17.19
N GLU A 132 20.12 3.48 17.89
CA GLU A 132 20.62 2.31 18.61
C GLU A 132 20.76 1.08 17.72
N TRP A 133 19.91 0.94 16.70
CA TRP A 133 19.78 -0.30 15.96
C TRP A 133 19.93 -0.16 14.43
N VAL A 134 19.70 1.02 13.84
CA VAL A 134 19.84 1.21 12.39
C VAL A 134 21.30 1.17 11.98
N SER A 135 21.63 0.31 11.02
CA SER A 135 22.97 0.13 10.46
C SER A 135 22.89 -0.41 9.04
N GLN A 136 23.97 -0.31 8.28
CA GLN A 136 24.05 -0.88 6.94
C GLN A 136 23.96 -2.41 6.98
N GLU A 137 24.67 -3.03 7.90
CA GLU A 137 24.57 -4.47 8.16
C GLU A 137 23.48 -4.76 9.19
N VAL A 138 22.80 -5.88 9.02
CA VAL A 138 21.81 -6.33 9.99
C VAL A 138 22.50 -6.74 11.28
N ARG A 139 22.13 -6.10 12.38
CA ARG A 139 22.57 -6.44 13.75
C ARG A 139 21.37 -7.00 14.55
N PRO A 140 21.14 -8.33 14.51
CA PRO A 140 19.96 -8.93 15.12
C PRO A 140 19.81 -8.61 16.60
N ASP A 141 20.93 -8.57 17.35
CA ASP A 141 20.90 -8.29 18.80
C ASP A 141 20.48 -6.84 19.10
N ALA A 142 20.90 -5.87 18.28
CA ALA A 142 20.46 -4.50 18.42
C ALA A 142 18.94 -4.35 18.11
N ILE A 143 18.44 -5.05 17.10
CA ILE A 143 17.01 -5.10 16.76
C ILE A 143 16.23 -5.81 17.88
N TYR A 144 16.75 -6.94 18.39
CA TYR A 144 16.15 -7.64 19.52
C TYR A 144 16.08 -6.76 20.78
N SER A 145 17.12 -5.97 21.08
CA SER A 145 17.11 -5.06 22.23
C SER A 145 15.90 -4.10 22.22
N VAL A 146 15.51 -3.62 21.02
CA VAL A 146 14.31 -2.81 20.86
C VAL A 146 13.03 -3.66 21.01
N ALA A 147 12.95 -4.80 20.36
CA ALA A 147 11.79 -5.70 20.44
C ALA A 147 11.53 -6.18 21.88
N LYS A 148 12.62 -6.49 22.63
CA LYS A 148 12.58 -6.87 24.04
C LYS A 148 11.92 -5.80 24.92
N SER A 149 12.20 -4.53 24.66
CA SER A 149 11.58 -3.43 25.44
C SER A 149 10.07 -3.34 25.26
N SER A 150 9.54 -3.95 24.21
CA SER A 150 8.09 -4.09 23.94
C SER A 150 7.51 -5.43 24.42
N GLY A 151 8.31 -6.25 25.11
CA GLY A 151 7.88 -7.51 25.74
C GLY A 151 8.05 -8.74 24.87
N MET A 152 8.85 -8.71 23.78
CA MET A 152 9.17 -9.90 22.98
C MET A 152 10.33 -10.67 23.60
N SER A 153 10.17 -11.96 23.83
CA SER A 153 11.26 -12.84 24.27
C SER A 153 12.26 -13.12 23.14
N ARG A 154 13.46 -13.59 23.49
CA ARG A 154 14.48 -13.97 22.50
C ARG A 154 14.00 -15.13 21.63
N ALA A 155 13.39 -16.12 22.20
CA ALA A 155 12.88 -17.29 21.47
C ALA A 155 11.76 -16.90 20.47
N GLU A 156 10.85 -16.00 20.86
CA GLU A 156 9.85 -15.45 19.95
C GLU A 156 10.49 -14.68 18.79
N PHE A 157 11.47 -13.83 19.09
CA PHE A 157 12.20 -13.05 18.09
C PHE A 157 12.89 -13.95 17.08
N ASP A 158 13.68 -14.94 17.54
CA ASP A 158 14.42 -15.85 16.66
C ASP A 158 13.47 -16.69 15.79
N LYS A 159 12.40 -17.22 16.38
CA LYS A 159 11.35 -17.93 15.65
C LYS A 159 10.67 -17.05 14.61
N CYS A 160 10.48 -15.79 14.92
CA CYS A 160 9.85 -14.82 14.06
C CYS A 160 10.67 -14.53 12.80
N LEU A 161 11.99 -14.39 12.95
CA LEU A 161 12.91 -14.11 11.83
C LEU A 161 12.92 -15.20 10.77
N SER A 162 12.54 -16.42 11.11
CA SER A 162 12.41 -17.57 10.19
C SER A 162 10.96 -17.81 9.73
N ASN A 163 10.02 -16.93 10.06
CA ASN A 163 8.62 -17.10 9.66
C ASN A 163 8.41 -16.67 8.19
N GLN A 164 8.44 -17.66 7.30
CA GLN A 164 8.35 -17.44 5.86
C GLN A 164 7.05 -16.75 5.45
N ALA A 165 5.92 -17.08 6.09
CA ALA A 165 4.63 -16.45 5.78
C ALA A 165 4.63 -14.92 6.05
N ILE A 166 5.32 -14.48 7.11
CA ILE A 166 5.49 -13.05 7.39
C ILE A 166 6.44 -12.41 6.37
N ILE A 167 7.54 -13.08 6.01
CA ILE A 167 8.51 -12.58 5.03
C ILE A 167 7.86 -12.37 3.66
N ASP A 168 7.11 -13.38 3.20
CA ASP A 168 6.41 -13.34 1.91
C ASP A 168 5.30 -12.26 1.93
N GLY A 169 4.53 -12.22 3.01
CA GLY A 169 3.47 -11.23 3.16
C GLY A 169 3.99 -9.79 3.21
N LEU A 170 5.11 -9.51 3.90
CA LEU A 170 5.76 -8.19 3.87
C LEU A 170 6.27 -7.83 2.47
N THR A 171 6.77 -8.81 1.74
CA THR A 171 7.21 -8.63 0.35
C THR A 171 6.03 -8.25 -0.53
N GLU A 172 4.88 -8.93 -0.39
CA GLU A 172 3.67 -8.61 -1.12
C GLU A 172 3.12 -7.23 -0.76
N VAL A 173 3.02 -6.88 0.54
CA VAL A 173 2.59 -5.53 0.98
C VAL A 173 3.44 -4.45 0.33
N LYS A 174 4.77 -4.64 0.30
CA LYS A 174 5.69 -3.71 -0.36
C LYS A 174 5.47 -3.64 -1.88
N GLN A 175 5.28 -4.79 -2.55
CA GLN A 175 5.03 -4.83 -3.99
C GLN A 175 3.70 -4.13 -4.34
N ARG A 176 2.64 -4.36 -3.56
CA ARG A 176 1.36 -3.65 -3.71
C ARG A 176 1.54 -2.14 -3.53
N GLY A 177 2.29 -1.70 -2.51
CA GLY A 177 2.62 -0.29 -2.33
C GLY A 177 3.30 0.31 -3.57
N ARG A 178 4.25 -0.40 -4.18
CA ARG A 178 4.90 0.03 -5.43
C ARG A 178 3.91 0.18 -6.58
N LYS A 179 2.95 -0.75 -6.74
CA LYS A 179 1.88 -0.65 -7.74
C LYS A 179 1.01 0.60 -7.53
N TYR A 180 0.85 1.04 -6.28
CA TYR A 180 0.14 2.28 -5.93
C TYR A 180 1.01 3.54 -5.99
N GLY A 181 2.23 3.43 -6.53
CA GLY A 181 3.14 4.57 -6.71
C GLY A 181 3.85 4.99 -5.42
N VAL A 182 4.02 4.08 -4.45
CA VAL A 182 4.88 4.32 -3.29
C VAL A 182 6.33 4.15 -3.71
N ILE A 183 7.09 5.23 -3.75
CA ILE A 183 8.51 5.27 -4.12
C ILE A 183 9.42 5.61 -2.93
N GLY A 184 8.85 6.04 -1.81
CA GLY A 184 9.56 6.41 -0.58
C GLY A 184 8.64 6.40 0.63
N THR A 185 9.19 6.70 1.81
CA THR A 185 8.46 6.70 3.08
C THR A 185 8.73 7.95 3.91
N PRO A 186 7.76 8.41 4.71
CA PRO A 186 6.39 7.95 4.70
C PRO A 186 5.68 8.31 3.40
N THR A 187 4.73 7.47 2.96
CA THR A 187 3.73 7.82 1.97
C THR A 187 2.36 7.58 2.60
N LEU A 188 1.53 8.61 2.64
CA LEU A 188 0.18 8.54 3.16
C LEU A 188 -0.81 8.60 2.01
N PHE A 189 -1.85 7.77 2.09
CA PHE A 189 -3.05 7.90 1.28
C PHE A 189 -4.22 8.27 2.19
N ILE A 190 -4.80 9.43 1.97
CA ILE A 190 -5.95 9.95 2.73
C ILE A 190 -7.15 9.93 1.79
N ASN A 191 -8.04 8.96 1.98
CA ASN A 191 -9.16 8.70 1.06
C ASN A 191 -8.74 8.66 -0.43
N GLY A 192 -7.57 8.06 -0.71
CA GLY A 192 -7.01 7.93 -2.05
C GLY A 192 -6.12 9.09 -2.51
N GLN A 193 -6.08 10.22 -1.81
CA GLN A 193 -5.14 11.31 -2.09
C GLN A 193 -3.78 11.04 -1.45
N LYS A 194 -2.70 11.19 -2.21
CA LYS A 194 -1.33 10.83 -1.79
C LYS A 194 -0.55 12.03 -1.26
N LEU A 195 0.03 11.89 -0.06
CA LEU A 195 1.10 12.73 0.48
C LEU A 195 2.37 11.89 0.64
N GLN A 196 3.55 12.49 0.45
CA GLN A 196 4.82 11.76 0.51
C GLN A 196 5.96 12.63 1.04
N GLY A 197 6.89 12.03 1.78
CA GLY A 197 8.10 12.67 2.26
C GLY A 197 7.94 13.36 3.61
N ALA A 198 8.34 14.61 3.72
CA ALA A 198 8.28 15.40 4.96
C ALA A 198 6.85 15.92 5.21
N VAL A 199 5.90 15.00 5.45
CA VAL A 199 4.49 15.33 5.66
C VAL A 199 4.28 16.11 6.95
N THR A 200 3.53 17.20 6.87
CA THR A 200 3.17 18.08 7.98
C THR A 200 1.77 17.78 8.52
N PHE A 201 1.48 18.24 9.75
CA PHE A 201 0.14 18.10 10.32
C PHE A 201 -0.91 18.89 9.54
N GLU A 202 -0.56 20.09 9.05
CA GLU A 202 -1.50 20.95 8.31
C GLU A 202 -1.89 20.34 6.96
N GLU A 203 -0.96 19.68 6.25
CA GLU A 203 -1.27 18.94 5.02
C GLU A 203 -2.23 17.78 5.29
N VAL A 204 -2.00 17.00 6.35
CA VAL A 204 -2.89 15.90 6.75
C VAL A 204 -4.26 16.44 7.13
N LYS A 205 -4.31 17.49 7.95
CA LYS A 205 -5.54 18.13 8.39
C LYS A 205 -6.37 18.66 7.22
N ALA A 206 -5.73 19.30 6.25
CA ALA A 206 -6.41 19.84 5.06
C ALA A 206 -7.13 18.76 4.25
N LEU A 207 -6.63 17.50 4.24
CA LEU A 207 -7.25 16.38 3.54
C LEU A 207 -8.31 15.64 4.38
N ILE A 208 -8.28 15.77 5.71
CA ILE A 208 -9.26 15.16 6.61
C ILE A 208 -10.54 16.01 6.69
N GLN A 209 -10.41 17.33 6.91
CA GLN A 209 -11.50 18.23 7.28
C GLN A 209 -12.66 18.27 6.29
N PRO A 210 -12.46 18.31 4.95
CA PRO A 210 -13.58 18.39 4.00
C PRO A 210 -14.48 17.15 3.99
N GLN A 211 -14.06 16.07 4.64
CA GLN A 211 -14.71 14.75 4.56
C GLN A 211 -15.24 14.27 5.92
N ALA A 212 -14.88 14.97 6.98
CA ALA A 212 -15.27 14.65 8.36
C ALA A 212 -16.39 15.58 8.92
N SER A 213 -16.91 16.48 8.08
CA SER A 213 -18.02 17.39 8.40
C SER A 213 -19.38 16.77 8.14
#